data_adfc6b6daea7ec94a98a8ed99325efc1
#
_entry.id   adfc6b6daea7ec94a98a8ed99325efc1
#
_cell.length_a   1.000
_cell.length_b   1.000
_cell.length_c   1.000
_cell.angle_alpha   90.00
_cell.angle_beta   90.00
_cell.angle_gamma   90.00
#
_symmetry.space_group_name_H-M   'P 1'
#
loop_
_entity.id
_entity.type
_entity.pdbx_description
1 polymer ?
#
loop_
_entity_poly.entity_id
_entity_poly.type
_entity_poly.pdbx_seq_one_letter_code
_entity_poly.pdbx_strand_id
1 'polypeptide(L)'
;MKSVALGLLLLSTIAWAQVPQSRHVWILTEENHSYEAVIGNSNMPYFNSLAAKYGLATQYYSEQHNSLSALMWLVAGQPVTGNDQTTTCYNLNNIARQLIAKGFTWRSYQEDLPYAGFGGLYNLDYVRRHNPIIDFTDTCTSSQKIHSVPFTELATDISNHATPNYAYITPDVADDAHNGTLAAADYWMSKHVPSILALPEFQPGGDGILFVTWDESEIGNDSRCSSRVSSGCGGRVATLVIGPQVKPGYKSSIRYDHANLLSTVCAVMGLSSCPGAAAVQLPMSDFFNTVSIATPFPNSVVASPVRIQATTSNSSPVTVMRIYVDGALKYQTSGGSVNANLSMSVGNHSIAVQSWDSAGGIHKRAIDVNVQSQAVVVTNPAPQSLVSTSFQVGATAGGQTPATKMQLYVDGNSKYQASGNTLNTSVSLSSGNHTLAVEAADSSGNLATNQFSVTSATPNVKILSPAASATFYSPMYVSALALDPTPVKGIQVYMDGTLLYEVTGTGIQNSIPVSIGKHSVTVQESNSSGATYKQTIAVNVIGVPITISSPKANATVSTTFTVTASAPSSSPVQTMQIYIDDKMVYQVPGQSISHSFTRSSGQHKIVAKGWDPYGNNWFKTEYVTVN
;
A
#
# COMPACT_ATOMS: atom_id res chain seq x y z
N MET A 1 -18.31 -25.49 32.96
CA MET A 1 -17.08 -24.79 32.53
C MET A 1 -17.14 -24.71 31.00
N LYS A 2 -17.45 -23.54 30.44
CA LYS A 2 -17.51 -23.31 29.00
C LYS A 2 -16.14 -22.76 28.58
N SER A 3 -15.41 -23.55 27.79
CA SER A 3 -14.12 -23.13 27.20
C SER A 3 -14.41 -22.11 26.10
N VAL A 4 -13.99 -20.88 26.30
CA VAL A 4 -13.94 -19.85 25.27
C VAL A 4 -12.67 -20.08 24.46
N ALA A 5 -12.81 -20.56 23.24
CA ALA A 5 -11.72 -20.63 22.28
C ALA A 5 -11.40 -19.20 21.80
N LEU A 6 -10.31 -18.65 22.30
CA LEU A 6 -9.73 -17.38 21.82
C LEU A 6 -9.07 -17.66 20.47
N GLY A 7 -9.75 -17.28 19.39
CA GLY A 7 -9.19 -17.32 18.04
C GLY A 7 -8.06 -16.31 17.92
N LEU A 8 -6.81 -16.77 18.05
CA LEU A 8 -5.63 -15.99 17.68
C LEU A 8 -5.66 -15.78 16.17
N LEU A 9 -5.89 -14.55 15.72
CA LEU A 9 -5.61 -14.12 14.34
C LEU A 9 -4.10 -14.28 14.12
N LEU A 10 -3.72 -15.29 13.35
CA LEU A 10 -2.37 -15.48 12.86
C LEU A 10 -2.08 -14.39 11.82
N LEU A 11 -1.46 -13.30 12.24
CA LEU A 11 -0.76 -12.38 11.35
C LEU A 11 0.48 -13.12 10.82
N SER A 12 0.35 -13.76 9.66
CA SER A 12 1.50 -14.19 8.88
C SER A 12 2.30 -12.94 8.53
N THR A 13 3.51 -12.81 9.06
CA THR A 13 4.46 -11.81 8.59
C THR A 13 4.84 -12.19 7.16
N ILE A 14 4.10 -11.65 6.19
CA ILE A 14 4.48 -11.66 4.79
C ILE A 14 5.86 -10.99 4.74
N ALA A 15 6.83 -11.60 4.07
CA ALA A 15 8.07 -10.92 3.73
C ALA A 15 7.70 -9.74 2.83
N TRP A 16 7.48 -8.59 3.44
CA TRP A 16 7.14 -7.36 2.73
C TRP A 16 8.26 -7.04 1.76
N ALA A 17 7.91 -6.72 0.52
CA ALA A 17 8.87 -6.15 -0.41
C ALA A 17 9.61 -5.02 0.33
N GLN A 18 10.95 -5.07 0.32
CA GLN A 18 11.74 -4.19 1.19
C GLN A 18 11.53 -2.74 0.78
N VAL A 19 11.00 -1.94 1.70
CA VAL A 19 10.98 -0.48 1.59
C VAL A 19 12.11 0.09 2.46
N PRO A 20 12.62 1.30 2.16
CA PRO A 20 13.60 1.96 3.03
C PRO A 20 12.96 2.26 4.39
N GLN A 21 13.79 2.34 5.42
CA GLN A 21 13.33 2.89 6.70
C GLN A 21 13.37 4.42 6.63
N SER A 22 12.28 5.05 7.06
CA SER A 22 12.15 6.50 7.15
C SER A 22 11.53 6.90 8.48
N ARG A 23 12.02 7.99 9.03
CA ARG A 23 11.41 8.67 10.17
C ARG A 23 10.67 9.93 9.76
N HIS A 24 10.74 10.32 8.48
CA HIS A 24 10.16 11.55 7.96
C HIS A 24 9.32 11.23 6.72
N VAL A 25 8.00 11.14 6.91
CA VAL A 25 7.04 10.87 5.83
C VAL A 25 5.99 11.96 5.80
N TRP A 26 5.90 12.64 4.67
CA TRP A 26 4.99 13.76 4.48
C TRP A 26 4.05 13.49 3.32
N ILE A 27 2.80 13.92 3.43
CA ILE A 27 1.77 13.81 2.41
C ILE A 27 1.24 15.20 2.12
N LEU A 28 1.22 15.59 0.87
CA LEU A 28 0.56 16.77 0.34
C LEU A 28 -0.60 16.29 -0.52
N THR A 29 -1.80 16.76 -0.22
CA THR A 29 -3.02 16.40 -0.97
C THR A 29 -3.57 17.60 -1.71
N GLU A 30 -3.92 17.36 -2.98
CA GLU A 30 -4.62 18.24 -3.90
C GLU A 30 -6.00 17.65 -4.20
N GLU A 31 -6.87 18.37 -4.89
CA GLU A 31 -8.29 18.07 -5.02
C GLU A 31 -8.78 17.92 -6.45
N ASN A 32 -9.67 16.93 -6.64
CA ASN A 32 -10.61 16.79 -7.77
C ASN A 32 -10.03 16.85 -9.18
N HIS A 33 -8.81 16.30 -9.44
CA HIS A 33 -8.28 16.25 -10.78
C HIS A 33 -7.68 14.89 -11.15
N SER A 34 -8.05 14.43 -12.36
CA SER A 34 -7.55 13.16 -12.93
C SER A 34 -6.08 13.23 -13.31
N TYR A 35 -5.45 12.08 -13.41
CA TYR A 35 -4.10 11.91 -13.93
C TYR A 35 -3.94 12.60 -15.29
N GLU A 36 -4.95 12.45 -16.15
CA GLU A 36 -4.96 13.00 -17.52
C GLU A 36 -5.10 14.52 -17.55
N ALA A 37 -5.76 15.09 -16.55
CA ALA A 37 -5.87 16.55 -16.42
C ALA A 37 -4.56 17.19 -15.93
N VAL A 38 -3.76 16.44 -15.15
CA VAL A 38 -2.55 16.95 -14.47
C VAL A 38 -1.27 16.65 -15.25
N ILE A 39 -1.07 15.40 -15.68
CA ILE A 39 0.19 14.97 -16.30
C ILE A 39 0.27 15.47 -17.75
N GLY A 40 1.34 16.20 -18.03
CA GLY A 40 1.58 16.84 -19.35
C GLY A 40 0.80 18.13 -19.58
N ASN A 41 0.03 18.61 -18.59
CA ASN A 41 -0.69 19.86 -18.68
C ASN A 41 0.26 21.06 -18.56
N SER A 42 0.16 22.01 -19.48
CA SER A 42 0.98 23.23 -19.49
C SER A 42 0.73 24.18 -18.31
N ASN A 43 -0.41 24.03 -17.63
CA ASN A 43 -0.74 24.74 -16.40
C ASN A 43 -0.15 24.10 -15.13
N MET A 44 0.54 22.95 -15.26
CA MET A 44 1.17 22.21 -14.17
C MET A 44 2.69 22.02 -14.38
N PRO A 45 3.45 23.09 -14.76
CA PRO A 45 4.85 22.93 -15.12
C PRO A 45 5.74 22.48 -13.96
N TYR A 46 5.48 22.97 -12.74
CA TYR A 46 6.25 22.59 -11.57
C TYR A 46 6.00 21.13 -11.18
N PHE A 47 4.75 20.71 -11.05
CA PHE A 47 4.39 19.32 -10.74
C PHE A 47 4.97 18.35 -11.79
N ASN A 48 4.83 18.67 -13.09
CA ASN A 48 5.39 17.85 -14.15
C ASN A 48 6.92 17.80 -14.14
N SER A 49 7.59 18.85 -13.67
CA SER A 49 9.04 18.84 -13.46
C SER A 49 9.44 17.87 -12.33
N LEU A 50 8.66 17.80 -11.24
CA LEU A 50 8.85 16.84 -10.17
C LEU A 50 8.57 15.41 -10.68
N ALA A 51 7.51 15.20 -11.48
CA ALA A 51 7.19 13.90 -12.08
C ALA A 51 8.29 13.38 -13.03
N ALA A 52 9.02 14.30 -13.70
CA ALA A 52 10.17 13.94 -14.52
C ALA A 52 11.42 13.59 -13.70
N LYS A 53 11.57 14.20 -12.52
CA LYS A 53 12.76 14.06 -11.67
C LYS A 53 12.66 12.88 -10.68
N TYR A 54 11.49 12.62 -10.12
CA TYR A 54 11.23 11.65 -9.06
C TYR A 54 10.35 10.48 -9.52
N GLY A 55 9.71 9.80 -8.60
CA GLY A 55 8.82 8.68 -8.88
C GLY A 55 7.40 9.14 -9.24
N LEU A 56 6.84 8.60 -10.32
CA LEU A 56 5.45 8.82 -10.75
C LEU A 56 4.69 7.49 -10.80
N ALA A 57 3.58 7.39 -10.06
CA ALA A 57 2.65 6.27 -10.19
C ALA A 57 1.72 6.51 -11.39
N THR A 58 1.89 5.71 -12.47
CA THR A 58 1.09 5.88 -13.69
C THR A 58 -0.25 5.14 -13.62
N GLN A 59 -0.48 4.33 -12.60
CA GLN A 59 -1.69 3.56 -12.36
C GLN A 59 -2.11 3.69 -10.89
N TYR A 60 -2.37 4.93 -10.45
CA TYR A 60 -2.81 5.20 -9.09
C TYR A 60 -4.28 5.66 -9.10
N TYR A 61 -5.08 5.10 -8.19
CA TYR A 61 -6.53 5.30 -8.18
C TYR A 61 -7.03 5.62 -6.78
N SER A 62 -7.89 6.62 -6.67
CA SER A 62 -8.69 6.82 -5.46
C SER A 62 -9.77 5.74 -5.33
N GLU A 63 -10.07 5.29 -4.12
CA GLU A 63 -11.04 4.23 -3.87
C GLU A 63 -12.47 4.66 -4.07
N GLN A 64 -12.77 5.95 -3.90
CA GLN A 64 -14.15 6.45 -4.05
C GLN A 64 -14.21 7.96 -4.26
N HIS A 65 -15.37 8.44 -4.71
CA HIS A 65 -15.71 9.86 -4.72
C HIS A 65 -16.25 10.32 -3.37
N ASN A 66 -16.26 11.63 -3.15
CA ASN A 66 -16.45 12.41 -1.95
C ASN A 66 -15.13 12.62 -1.19
N SER A 67 -14.65 13.85 -1.21
CA SER A 67 -13.31 14.22 -0.73
C SER A 67 -12.98 13.66 0.65
N LEU A 68 -13.85 13.85 1.65
CA LEU A 68 -13.56 13.32 2.99
C LEU A 68 -13.43 11.80 3.00
N SER A 69 -14.32 11.08 2.29
CA SER A 69 -14.25 9.63 2.20
C SER A 69 -12.97 9.15 1.52
N ALA A 70 -12.55 9.81 0.44
CA ALA A 70 -11.32 9.51 -0.28
C ALA A 70 -10.09 9.76 0.60
N LEU A 71 -10.03 10.92 1.26
CA LEU A 71 -8.94 11.28 2.18
C LEU A 71 -8.89 10.37 3.43
N MET A 72 -10.02 9.82 3.88
CA MET A 72 -10.04 8.83 4.97
C MET A 72 -9.27 7.55 4.65
N TRP A 73 -9.15 7.17 3.37
CA TRP A 73 -8.30 6.06 2.97
C TRP A 73 -6.81 6.33 3.22
N LEU A 74 -6.35 7.58 3.10
CA LEU A 74 -4.96 7.98 3.38
C LEU A 74 -4.61 7.92 4.87
N VAL A 75 -5.60 8.02 5.76
CA VAL A 75 -5.37 8.14 7.22
C VAL A 75 -5.92 6.96 8.03
N ALA A 76 -6.94 6.26 7.53
CA ALA A 76 -7.60 5.14 8.23
C ALA A 76 -7.71 3.86 7.38
N GLY A 77 -7.35 3.88 6.09
CA GLY A 77 -7.43 2.73 5.19
C GLY A 77 -8.85 2.22 4.97
N GLN A 78 -9.87 3.07 5.15
CA GLN A 78 -11.28 2.74 4.97
C GLN A 78 -12.14 4.00 4.86
N PRO A 79 -13.33 3.94 4.22
CA PRO A 79 -14.26 5.07 4.17
C PRO A 79 -14.98 5.17 5.52
N VAL A 80 -14.57 6.10 6.35
CA VAL A 80 -15.13 6.27 7.70
C VAL A 80 -16.49 6.94 7.65
N THR A 81 -16.67 7.91 6.78
CA THR A 81 -17.92 8.65 6.57
C THR A 81 -18.00 9.18 5.14
N GLY A 82 -19.21 9.31 4.62
CA GLY A 82 -19.51 10.02 3.38
C GLY A 82 -20.11 11.41 3.62
N ASN A 83 -20.04 11.93 4.86
CA ASN A 83 -20.58 13.23 5.21
C ASN A 83 -19.47 14.28 5.33
N ASP A 84 -19.26 15.07 4.28
CA ASP A 84 -18.28 16.17 4.23
C ASP A 84 -18.51 17.29 5.27
N GLN A 85 -19.68 17.32 5.89
CA GLN A 85 -20.05 18.29 6.92
C GLN A 85 -19.94 17.69 8.34
N THR A 86 -19.22 16.58 8.50
CA THR A 86 -19.09 15.94 9.81
C THR A 86 -18.18 16.73 10.75
N THR A 87 -18.51 16.72 12.03
CA THR A 87 -17.63 17.10 13.13
C THR A 87 -17.49 15.95 14.13
N THR A 88 -17.90 14.74 13.71
CA THR A 88 -17.87 13.54 14.55
C THR A 88 -16.44 13.07 14.74
N CYS A 89 -16.13 12.69 15.98
CA CYS A 89 -14.86 12.07 16.34
C CYS A 89 -15.00 10.55 16.34
N TYR A 90 -14.39 9.87 15.39
CA TYR A 90 -14.52 8.43 15.22
C TYR A 90 -13.47 7.67 16.05
N ASN A 91 -13.91 6.67 16.79
CA ASN A 91 -12.99 5.78 17.54
C ASN A 91 -12.59 4.58 16.68
N LEU A 92 -11.74 4.84 15.69
CA LEU A 92 -11.22 3.83 14.77
C LEU A 92 -9.69 3.89 14.76
N ASN A 93 -9.04 2.79 14.32
CA ASN A 93 -7.61 2.78 14.07
C ASN A 93 -7.28 3.77 12.95
N ASN A 94 -6.26 4.60 13.15
CA ASN A 94 -5.87 5.66 12.23
C ASN A 94 -4.35 5.91 12.33
N ILE A 95 -3.80 6.64 11.39
CA ILE A 95 -2.36 6.89 11.32
C ILE A 95 -1.85 7.65 12.56
N ALA A 96 -2.59 8.66 13.06
CA ALA A 96 -2.16 9.43 14.23
C ALA A 96 -2.04 8.54 15.47
N ARG A 97 -2.99 7.61 15.69
CA ARG A 97 -2.91 6.61 16.77
C ARG A 97 -1.63 5.80 16.71
N GLN A 98 -1.27 5.34 15.52
CA GLN A 98 -0.07 4.52 15.32
C GLN A 98 1.23 5.32 15.52
N LEU A 99 1.26 6.57 15.06
CA LEU A 99 2.39 7.49 15.26
C LEU A 99 2.59 7.79 16.74
N ILE A 100 1.53 8.13 17.47
CA ILE A 100 1.55 8.40 18.91
C ILE A 100 2.05 7.16 19.67
N ALA A 101 1.54 5.97 19.34
CA ALA A 101 1.97 4.72 19.96
C ALA A 101 3.44 4.40 19.70
N LYS A 102 3.98 4.81 18.55
CA LYS A 102 5.40 4.67 18.19
C LYS A 102 6.30 5.74 18.82
N GLY A 103 5.72 6.81 19.38
CA GLY A 103 6.47 7.98 19.89
C GLY A 103 6.96 8.92 18.79
N PHE A 104 6.33 8.89 17.63
CA PHE A 104 6.60 9.83 16.53
C PHE A 104 5.78 11.10 16.68
N THR A 105 6.37 12.22 16.29
CA THR A 105 5.70 13.51 16.20
C THR A 105 4.93 13.61 14.88
N TRP A 106 3.79 14.32 14.93
CA TRP A 106 2.99 14.57 13.73
C TRP A 106 2.44 15.99 13.71
N ARG A 107 2.16 16.51 12.52
CA ARG A 107 1.45 17.77 12.26
C ARG A 107 0.53 17.61 11.08
N SER A 108 -0.61 18.32 11.15
CA SER A 108 -1.47 18.59 9.99
C SER A 108 -1.38 20.09 9.72
N TYR A 109 -0.69 20.47 8.65
CA TYR A 109 -0.53 21.85 8.21
C TYR A 109 -1.64 22.19 7.23
N GLN A 110 -2.53 23.08 7.63
CA GLN A 110 -3.72 23.41 6.87
C GLN A 110 -3.74 24.91 6.53
N GLU A 111 -3.83 25.23 5.26
CA GLU A 111 -3.95 26.63 4.84
C GLU A 111 -5.28 27.21 5.31
N ASP A 112 -5.30 28.48 5.65
CA ASP A 112 -6.43 29.21 6.21
C ASP A 112 -7.05 28.62 7.49
N LEU A 113 -6.38 27.66 8.14
CA LEU A 113 -6.77 27.26 9.49
C LEU A 113 -6.52 28.40 10.47
N PRO A 114 -7.52 28.88 11.24
CA PRO A 114 -7.38 30.15 11.99
C PRO A 114 -6.47 30.06 13.21
N TYR A 115 -6.32 28.87 13.82
CA TYR A 115 -5.45 28.59 14.96
C TYR A 115 -5.31 27.10 15.20
N ALA A 116 -4.26 26.72 15.91
CA ALA A 116 -3.97 25.31 16.24
C ALA A 116 -5.15 24.63 16.97
N GLY A 117 -5.58 23.48 16.47
CA GLY A 117 -6.69 22.72 17.04
C GLY A 117 -8.09 23.26 16.71
N PHE A 118 -8.22 24.12 15.70
CA PHE A 118 -9.52 24.54 15.21
C PHE A 118 -10.37 23.33 14.79
N GLY A 119 -11.61 23.28 15.26
CA GLY A 119 -12.52 22.16 15.01
C GLY A 119 -13.77 22.53 14.20
N GLY A 120 -13.85 23.78 13.68
CA GLY A 120 -14.96 24.24 12.85
C GLY A 120 -14.92 23.65 11.44
N LEU A 121 -16.04 23.76 10.72
CA LEU A 121 -16.19 23.24 9.37
C LEU A 121 -15.49 24.10 8.31
N TYR A 122 -15.45 25.41 8.52
CA TYR A 122 -14.99 26.40 7.54
C TYR A 122 -14.30 27.58 8.23
N ASN A 123 -13.31 28.15 7.55
CA ASN A 123 -12.73 29.45 7.84
C ASN A 123 -12.04 29.97 6.58
N LEU A 124 -12.45 31.14 6.06
CA LEU A 124 -12.00 31.61 4.75
C LEU A 124 -12.16 30.50 3.70
N ASP A 125 -11.07 30.10 3.05
CA ASP A 125 -11.02 29.01 2.08
C ASP A 125 -10.62 27.64 2.72
N TYR A 126 -10.36 27.59 4.05
CA TYR A 126 -10.20 26.32 4.77
C TYR A 126 -11.51 25.55 4.84
N VAL A 127 -11.46 24.25 4.55
CA VAL A 127 -12.58 23.33 4.74
C VAL A 127 -12.13 22.10 5.54
N ARG A 128 -12.87 21.76 6.61
CA ARG A 128 -12.54 20.66 7.51
C ARG A 128 -12.45 19.31 6.80
N ARG A 129 -13.27 19.07 5.76
CA ARG A 129 -13.26 17.79 5.01
C ARG A 129 -11.91 17.47 4.38
N HIS A 130 -11.04 18.48 4.14
CA HIS A 130 -9.68 18.30 3.64
C HIS A 130 -8.64 18.04 4.74
N ASN A 131 -9.08 17.94 5.99
CA ASN A 131 -8.24 17.65 7.16
C ASN A 131 -8.70 16.37 7.89
N PRO A 132 -8.65 15.19 7.24
CA PRO A 132 -9.27 13.96 7.76
C PRO A 132 -8.64 13.47 9.08
N ILE A 133 -7.40 13.86 9.37
CA ILE A 133 -6.68 13.40 10.56
C ILE A 133 -7.31 13.90 11.87
N ILE A 134 -8.08 15.00 11.84
CA ILE A 134 -8.72 15.54 13.04
C ILE A 134 -10.08 14.91 13.35
N ASP A 135 -10.56 13.97 12.56
CA ASP A 135 -11.87 13.33 12.76
C ASP A 135 -11.81 12.05 13.61
N PHE A 136 -10.73 11.86 14.37
CA PHE A 136 -10.57 10.71 15.25
C PHE A 136 -10.48 11.11 16.72
N THR A 137 -10.93 10.22 17.62
CA THR A 137 -10.91 10.47 19.08
C THR A 137 -9.50 10.75 19.60
N ASP A 138 -8.47 10.22 18.93
CA ASP A 138 -7.06 10.47 19.27
C ASP A 138 -6.64 11.93 19.03
N THR A 139 -7.30 12.62 18.10
CA THR A 139 -6.88 13.93 17.59
C THR A 139 -7.90 15.04 17.82
N CYS A 140 -9.20 14.76 17.82
CA CYS A 140 -10.24 15.79 17.96
C CYS A 140 -10.62 16.12 19.41
N THR A 141 -10.57 15.13 20.34
CA THR A 141 -10.98 15.27 21.75
C THR A 141 -9.82 15.26 22.74
N SER A 142 -8.62 14.90 22.27
CA SER A 142 -7.40 14.79 23.10
C SER A 142 -6.56 16.07 23.05
N SER A 143 -5.47 16.10 23.83
CA SER A 143 -4.45 17.16 23.76
C SER A 143 -3.74 17.18 22.39
N GLN A 144 -3.88 16.14 21.59
CA GLN A 144 -3.24 16.03 20.27
C GLN A 144 -3.89 16.94 19.21
N LYS A 145 -5.10 17.45 19.42
CA LYS A 145 -5.77 18.34 18.45
C LYS A 145 -4.95 19.58 18.07
N ILE A 146 -4.08 20.05 18.97
CA ILE A 146 -3.22 21.22 18.74
C ILE A 146 -2.12 20.98 17.68
N HIS A 147 -1.94 19.73 17.23
CA HIS A 147 -1.02 19.39 16.14
C HIS A 147 -1.62 19.60 14.73
N SER A 148 -2.93 19.89 14.63
CA SER A 148 -3.50 20.51 13.44
C SER A 148 -3.29 22.02 13.55
N VAL A 149 -2.49 22.58 12.66
CA VAL A 149 -1.96 23.95 12.77
C VAL A 149 -2.15 24.73 11.46
N PRO A 150 -2.20 26.07 11.51
CA PRO A 150 -2.12 26.88 10.30
C PRO A 150 -0.88 26.51 9.47
N PHE A 151 -1.00 26.51 8.15
CA PHE A 151 0.12 26.19 7.27
C PHE A 151 1.33 27.11 7.47
N THR A 152 1.12 28.35 7.91
CA THR A 152 2.19 29.31 8.24
C THR A 152 3.14 28.81 9.32
N GLU A 153 2.70 27.87 10.17
CA GLU A 153 3.58 27.25 11.19
C GLU A 153 4.68 26.38 10.58
N LEU A 154 4.52 25.92 9.34
CA LEU A 154 5.55 25.12 8.66
C LEU A 154 6.88 25.90 8.55
N ALA A 155 6.82 27.19 8.19
CA ALA A 155 8.01 28.03 8.11
C ALA A 155 8.70 28.20 9.48
N THR A 156 7.88 28.30 10.54
CA THR A 156 8.35 28.39 11.94
C THR A 156 9.02 27.07 12.36
N ASP A 157 8.39 25.93 12.09
CA ASP A 157 8.95 24.61 12.42
C ASP A 157 10.26 24.35 11.65
N ILE A 158 10.33 24.74 10.37
CA ILE A 158 11.56 24.66 9.57
C ILE A 158 12.67 25.51 10.18
N SER A 159 12.38 26.77 10.52
CA SER A 159 13.38 27.69 11.08
C SER A 159 13.90 27.25 12.44
N ASN A 160 13.05 26.58 13.22
CA ASN A 160 13.38 26.08 14.55
C ASN A 160 13.98 24.65 14.55
N HIS A 161 14.14 24.01 13.39
CA HIS A 161 14.54 22.59 13.26
C HIS A 161 13.61 21.65 14.06
N ALA A 162 12.32 21.94 14.05
CA ALA A 162 11.28 21.26 14.81
C ALA A 162 10.24 20.56 13.89
N THR A 163 10.62 20.25 12.67
CA THR A 163 9.79 19.54 11.71
C THR A 163 9.35 18.16 12.24
N PRO A 164 8.08 17.75 12.01
CA PRO A 164 7.57 16.50 12.55
C PRO A 164 8.07 15.29 11.77
N ASN A 165 8.00 14.10 12.40
CA ASN A 165 8.23 12.84 11.71
C ASN A 165 7.19 12.60 10.59
N TYR A 166 5.91 12.94 10.85
CA TYR A 166 4.84 12.82 9.88
C TYR A 166 4.13 14.16 9.68
N ALA A 167 4.00 14.59 8.44
CA ALA A 167 3.23 15.77 8.08
C ALA A 167 2.11 15.43 7.09
N TYR A 168 0.93 15.99 7.33
CA TYR A 168 -0.18 16.01 6.38
C TYR A 168 -0.42 17.47 5.98
N ILE A 169 -0.31 17.77 4.71
CA ILE A 169 -0.34 19.15 4.20
C ILE A 169 -1.48 19.27 3.21
N THR A 170 -2.32 20.29 3.40
CA THR A 170 -3.39 20.59 2.45
C THR A 170 -3.45 22.09 2.23
N PRO A 171 -3.35 22.57 0.99
CA PRO A 171 -3.69 23.93 0.60
C PRO A 171 -5.18 24.22 0.90
N ASP A 172 -5.61 25.45 0.83
CA ASP A 172 -7.02 25.80 0.87
C ASP A 172 -7.73 25.47 -0.46
N VAL A 173 -9.07 25.58 -0.50
CA VAL A 173 -9.84 25.22 -1.73
C VAL A 173 -9.58 26.11 -2.94
N ALA A 174 -8.95 27.25 -2.79
CA ALA A 174 -8.53 28.09 -3.90
C ALA A 174 -7.19 27.61 -4.49
N ASP A 175 -6.33 27.06 -3.65
CA ASP A 175 -4.97 26.68 -4.00
C ASP A 175 -4.77 25.16 -4.15
N ASP A 176 -5.75 24.29 -3.74
CA ASP A 176 -5.73 22.83 -3.92
C ASP A 176 -6.37 22.37 -5.25
N ALA A 177 -6.75 23.30 -6.13
CA ALA A 177 -7.47 23.12 -7.38
C ALA A 177 -8.97 22.77 -7.24
N HIS A 178 -9.55 22.67 -6.04
CA HIS A 178 -10.99 22.39 -5.87
C HIS A 178 -11.87 23.53 -6.43
N ASN A 179 -11.73 24.76 -5.89
CA ASN A 179 -12.40 25.97 -6.37
C ASN A 179 -11.51 26.79 -7.29
N GLY A 180 -10.20 26.60 -7.20
CA GLY A 180 -9.20 27.26 -7.99
C GLY A 180 -8.91 26.58 -9.33
N THR A 181 -7.76 26.88 -9.89
CA THR A 181 -7.29 26.30 -11.16
C THR A 181 -6.06 25.43 -10.91
N LEU A 182 -5.79 24.49 -11.83
CA LEU A 182 -4.53 23.73 -11.83
C LEU A 182 -3.30 24.65 -11.82
N ALA A 183 -3.37 25.83 -12.46
CA ALA A 183 -2.27 26.81 -12.45
C ALA A 183 -2.06 27.43 -11.05
N ALA A 184 -3.13 27.64 -10.26
CA ALA A 184 -3.02 28.12 -8.88
C ALA A 184 -2.36 27.05 -8.00
N ALA A 185 -2.81 25.80 -8.09
CA ALA A 185 -2.23 24.68 -7.35
C ALA A 185 -0.74 24.47 -7.70
N ASP A 186 -0.39 24.49 -8.98
CA ASP A 186 1.02 24.38 -9.41
C ASP A 186 1.87 25.56 -8.89
N TYR A 187 1.31 26.76 -8.92
CA TYR A 187 1.98 27.94 -8.37
C TYR A 187 2.20 27.80 -6.87
N TRP A 188 1.18 27.39 -6.12
CA TRP A 188 1.28 27.15 -4.69
C TRP A 188 2.37 26.11 -4.38
N MET A 189 2.34 24.96 -5.03
CA MET A 189 3.39 23.94 -4.90
C MET A 189 4.78 24.49 -5.23
N SER A 190 4.90 25.31 -6.27
CA SER A 190 6.18 25.89 -6.68
C SER A 190 6.77 26.85 -5.64
N LYS A 191 5.94 27.43 -4.77
CA LYS A 191 6.37 28.31 -3.66
C LYS A 191 6.76 27.56 -2.42
N HIS A 192 6.06 26.47 -2.10
CA HIS A 192 6.14 25.84 -0.79
C HIS A 192 6.94 24.53 -0.78
N VAL A 193 6.81 23.69 -1.82
CA VAL A 193 7.54 22.41 -1.90
C VAL A 193 9.06 22.56 -1.92
N PRO A 194 9.68 23.59 -2.55
CA PRO A 194 11.13 23.75 -2.51
C PRO A 194 11.70 23.87 -1.09
N SER A 195 11.02 24.55 -0.17
CA SER A 195 11.47 24.68 1.23
C SER A 195 11.44 23.34 1.98
N ILE A 196 10.44 22.48 1.67
CA ILE A 196 10.34 21.12 2.19
C ILE A 196 11.50 20.28 1.65
N LEU A 197 11.72 20.31 0.34
CA LEU A 197 12.78 19.53 -0.29
C LEU A 197 14.19 20.02 0.07
N ALA A 198 14.35 21.22 0.62
CA ALA A 198 15.61 21.73 1.13
C ALA A 198 15.97 21.19 2.54
N LEU A 199 15.04 20.60 3.27
CA LEU A 199 15.29 20.03 4.59
C LEU A 199 16.31 18.88 4.52
N PRO A 200 17.14 18.71 5.57
CA PRO A 200 18.18 17.67 5.59
C PRO A 200 17.65 16.26 5.30
N GLU A 201 16.46 15.94 5.78
CA GLU A 201 15.81 14.64 5.58
C GLU A 201 15.46 14.35 4.11
N PHE A 202 15.26 15.39 3.28
CA PHE A 202 14.99 15.26 1.84
C PHE A 202 16.24 15.45 0.96
N GLN A 203 17.40 15.72 1.55
CA GLN A 203 18.66 15.83 0.84
C GLN A 203 19.36 14.47 0.68
N PRO A 204 20.33 14.32 -0.22
CA PRO A 204 21.11 13.09 -0.37
C PRO A 204 21.65 12.57 0.97
N GLY A 205 21.33 11.33 1.31
CA GLY A 205 21.66 10.70 2.61
C GLY A 205 20.62 10.86 3.70
N GLY A 206 19.58 11.66 3.47
CA GLY A 206 18.40 11.74 4.32
C GLY A 206 17.47 10.54 4.14
N ASP A 207 16.39 10.55 4.90
CA ASP A 207 15.39 9.47 4.92
C ASP A 207 13.97 9.96 4.56
N GLY A 208 13.80 11.23 4.21
CA GLY A 208 12.51 11.85 3.91
C GLY A 208 11.81 11.27 2.69
N ILE A 209 10.51 11.08 2.82
CA ILE A 209 9.62 10.69 1.72
C ILE A 209 8.45 11.67 1.70
N LEU A 210 8.26 12.36 0.58
CA LEU A 210 7.10 13.21 0.31
C LEU A 210 6.24 12.53 -0.75
N PHE A 211 4.97 12.28 -0.43
CA PHE A 211 3.94 11.94 -1.38
C PHE A 211 3.18 13.21 -1.76
N VAL A 212 2.95 13.42 -3.06
CA VAL A 212 2.03 14.44 -3.56
C VAL A 212 0.96 13.72 -4.36
N THR A 213 -0.31 13.84 -3.95
CA THR A 213 -1.41 13.07 -4.54
C THR A 213 -2.69 13.89 -4.57
N TRP A 214 -3.63 13.51 -5.40
CA TRP A 214 -5.02 14.00 -5.41
C TRP A 214 -5.91 13.05 -4.63
N ASP A 215 -6.93 13.59 -3.97
CA ASP A 215 -7.94 12.82 -3.25
C ASP A 215 -8.79 11.96 -4.20
N GLU A 216 -9.30 12.58 -5.24
CA GLU A 216 -10.14 11.96 -6.27
C GLU A 216 -10.01 12.70 -7.60
N SER A 217 -10.55 12.12 -8.68
CA SER A 217 -10.61 12.77 -9.98
C SER A 217 -11.94 13.52 -10.16
N GLU A 218 -11.97 14.48 -11.08
CA GLU A 218 -13.19 15.15 -11.54
C GLU A 218 -14.14 14.22 -12.33
N ILE A 219 -13.67 13.05 -12.71
CA ILE A 219 -14.42 12.07 -13.51
C ILE A 219 -15.23 11.17 -12.57
N GLY A 220 -16.53 11.42 -12.48
CA GLY A 220 -17.45 10.78 -11.53
C GLY A 220 -17.55 9.25 -11.57
N ASN A 221 -17.07 8.58 -12.63
CA ASN A 221 -17.01 7.12 -12.74
C ASN A 221 -15.88 6.74 -13.70
N ASP A 222 -14.66 6.62 -13.19
CA ASP A 222 -13.56 6.11 -13.99
C ASP A 222 -13.67 4.60 -14.15
N SER A 223 -13.87 4.19 -15.39
CA SER A 223 -14.03 2.78 -15.76
C SER A 223 -12.84 1.87 -15.44
N ARG A 224 -11.70 2.46 -15.22
CA ARG A 224 -10.44 1.76 -14.94
C ARG A 224 -10.29 1.40 -13.46
N CYS A 225 -11.17 1.92 -12.62
CA CYS A 225 -11.17 1.59 -11.22
C CYS A 225 -11.80 0.22 -10.92
N SER A 226 -11.18 -0.55 -10.06
CA SER A 226 -11.88 -1.60 -9.33
C SER A 226 -12.24 -1.04 -7.96
N SER A 227 -13.52 -0.81 -7.72
CA SER A 227 -13.94 -0.36 -6.40
C SER A 227 -13.69 -1.45 -5.36
N ARG A 228 -12.90 -1.16 -4.33
CA ARG A 228 -12.90 -1.96 -3.09
C ARG A 228 -14.15 -1.69 -2.26
N VAL A 229 -14.94 -0.74 -2.67
CA VAL A 229 -16.18 -0.30 -2.04
C VAL A 229 -17.32 -0.31 -3.03
N SER A 230 -18.51 -0.65 -2.57
CA SER A 230 -19.72 -0.75 -3.39
C SER A 230 -20.24 0.59 -3.94
N SER A 231 -19.64 1.71 -3.54
CA SER A 231 -20.15 3.06 -3.81
C SER A 231 -19.45 3.80 -4.96
N GLY A 232 -18.63 3.12 -5.75
CA GLY A 232 -17.94 3.73 -6.88
C GLY A 232 -16.45 3.91 -6.63
N CYS A 233 -15.76 4.47 -7.61
CA CYS A 233 -14.32 4.67 -7.64
C CYS A 233 -14.04 6.17 -7.82
N GLY A 234 -13.08 6.69 -7.05
CA GLY A 234 -12.65 8.09 -7.12
C GLY A 234 -11.80 8.46 -8.33
N GLY A 235 -11.55 7.52 -9.24
CA GLY A 235 -10.84 7.75 -10.48
C GLY A 235 -9.33 7.64 -10.42
N ARG A 236 -8.68 7.74 -11.58
CA ARG A 236 -7.23 7.72 -11.71
C ARG A 236 -6.66 9.10 -11.40
N VAL A 237 -5.77 9.17 -10.43
CA VAL A 237 -5.15 10.43 -10.00
C VAL A 237 -3.63 10.40 -10.14
N ALA A 238 -3.01 11.58 -10.23
CA ALA A 238 -1.57 11.70 -10.30
C ALA A 238 -0.96 11.58 -8.89
N THR A 239 0.04 10.70 -8.72
CA THR A 239 0.72 10.54 -7.44
C THR A 239 2.22 10.49 -7.64
N LEU A 240 2.94 11.36 -6.95
CA LEU A 240 4.39 11.41 -6.90
C LEU A 240 4.93 10.79 -5.62
N VAL A 241 6.07 10.13 -5.74
CA VAL A 241 6.89 9.68 -4.62
C VAL A 241 8.23 10.40 -4.73
N ILE A 242 8.54 11.24 -3.77
CA ILE A 242 9.68 12.18 -3.79
C ILE A 242 10.56 11.90 -2.58
N GLY A 243 11.87 11.80 -2.78
CA GLY A 243 12.83 11.63 -1.69
C GLY A 243 14.18 11.11 -2.18
N PRO A 244 15.21 11.17 -1.32
CA PRO A 244 16.58 10.78 -1.70
C PRO A 244 16.74 9.27 -1.95
N GLN A 245 15.82 8.45 -1.47
CA GLN A 245 15.85 6.99 -1.65
C GLN A 245 14.93 6.51 -2.79
N VAL A 246 14.21 7.42 -3.44
CA VAL A 246 13.35 7.12 -4.58
C VAL A 246 14.18 7.01 -5.85
N LYS A 247 13.83 6.07 -6.72
CA LYS A 247 14.46 5.90 -8.05
C LYS A 247 14.21 7.14 -8.91
N PRO A 248 15.23 7.86 -9.35
CA PRO A 248 15.05 9.07 -10.15
C PRO A 248 14.31 8.79 -11.46
N GLY A 249 13.31 9.62 -11.79
CA GLY A 249 12.54 9.52 -13.03
C GLY A 249 11.77 8.21 -13.21
N TYR A 250 11.56 7.44 -12.14
CA TYR A 250 10.89 6.14 -12.19
C TYR A 250 9.38 6.30 -12.43
N LYS A 251 8.85 5.53 -13.37
CA LYS A 251 7.42 5.47 -13.66
C LYS A 251 6.90 4.07 -13.35
N SER A 252 6.14 3.94 -12.26
CA SER A 252 5.51 2.68 -11.91
C SER A 252 4.27 2.44 -12.75
N SER A 253 4.14 1.26 -13.33
CA SER A 253 2.93 0.77 -13.97
C SER A 253 2.12 -0.18 -13.09
N ILE A 254 2.57 -0.39 -11.86
CA ILE A 254 1.84 -1.18 -10.87
C ILE A 254 0.61 -0.37 -10.42
N ARG A 255 -0.51 -1.07 -10.28
CA ARG A 255 -1.73 -0.46 -9.78
C ARG A 255 -1.63 -0.23 -8.27
N TYR A 256 -1.83 1.01 -7.86
CA TYR A 256 -1.87 1.46 -6.47
C TYR A 256 -3.13 2.27 -6.18
N ASP A 257 -3.41 2.46 -4.90
CA ASP A 257 -4.46 3.30 -4.35
C ASP A 257 -4.03 3.94 -3.01
N HIS A 258 -4.91 4.71 -2.38
CA HIS A 258 -4.63 5.38 -1.11
C HIS A 258 -4.28 4.38 0.00
N ALA A 259 -4.90 3.21 0.03
CA ALA A 259 -4.56 2.17 1.01
C ALA A 259 -3.15 1.60 0.78
N ASN A 260 -2.64 1.52 -0.46
CA ASN A 260 -1.25 1.17 -0.75
C ASN A 260 -0.27 2.27 -0.28
N LEU A 261 -0.65 3.56 -0.44
CA LEU A 261 0.16 4.68 0.07
C LEU A 261 0.24 4.60 1.59
N LEU A 262 -0.89 4.46 2.30
CA LEU A 262 -0.92 4.30 3.75
C LEU A 262 -0.13 3.06 4.21
N SER A 263 -0.21 1.94 3.49
CA SER A 263 0.61 0.75 3.73
C SER A 263 2.11 1.07 3.61
N THR A 264 2.48 1.90 2.62
CA THR A 264 3.86 2.36 2.44
C THR A 264 4.32 3.21 3.62
N VAL A 265 3.50 4.16 4.07
CA VAL A 265 3.77 4.97 5.28
C VAL A 265 4.02 4.07 6.48
N CYS A 266 3.13 3.11 6.74
CA CYS A 266 3.28 2.17 7.85
C CYS A 266 4.58 1.37 7.76
N ALA A 267 4.91 0.85 6.57
CA ALA A 267 6.07 0.01 6.36
C ALA A 267 7.39 0.77 6.50
N VAL A 268 7.51 1.97 5.90
CA VAL A 268 8.74 2.77 5.97
C VAL A 268 8.97 3.33 7.36
N MET A 269 7.92 3.68 8.11
CA MET A 269 8.01 4.18 9.48
C MET A 269 8.08 3.04 10.52
N GLY A 270 7.96 1.78 10.11
CA GLY A 270 8.02 0.62 11.01
C GLY A 270 6.92 0.63 12.06
N LEU A 271 5.70 1.01 11.69
CA LEU A 271 4.54 1.01 12.57
C LEU A 271 4.07 -0.42 12.84
N SER A 272 3.69 -0.72 14.07
CA SER A 272 3.35 -2.10 14.50
C SER A 272 1.99 -2.58 13.97
N SER A 273 1.11 -1.66 13.62
CA SER A 273 -0.22 -1.95 13.07
C SER A 273 -0.58 -0.88 12.05
N CYS A 274 -1.00 -1.30 10.86
CA CYS A 274 -1.48 -0.37 9.84
C CYS A 274 -3.00 -0.29 9.87
N PRO A 275 -3.62 0.89 9.69
CA PRO A 275 -5.07 1.03 9.75
C PRO A 275 -5.80 0.38 8.57
N GLY A 276 -6.99 -0.15 8.84
CA GLY A 276 -7.95 -0.60 7.82
C GLY A 276 -7.37 -1.57 6.80
N ALA A 277 -7.73 -1.38 5.54
CA ALA A 277 -7.26 -2.20 4.43
C ALA A 277 -5.74 -2.10 4.21
N ALA A 278 -5.12 -0.98 4.59
CA ALA A 278 -3.67 -0.80 4.45
C ALA A 278 -2.85 -1.86 5.20
N ALA A 279 -3.44 -2.50 6.23
CA ALA A 279 -2.80 -3.60 6.97
C ALA A 279 -2.50 -4.84 6.11
N VAL A 280 -3.19 -5.00 5.00
CA VAL A 280 -3.06 -6.16 4.09
C VAL A 280 -2.67 -5.75 2.67
N GLN A 281 -2.44 -4.47 2.43
CA GLN A 281 -1.98 -3.96 1.14
C GLN A 281 -0.47 -4.06 1.02
N LEU A 282 0.01 -4.23 -0.21
CA LEU A 282 1.44 -4.16 -0.50
C LEU A 282 1.88 -2.69 -0.53
N PRO A 283 3.03 -2.35 0.10
CA PRO A 283 3.60 -1.03 -0.03
C PRO A 283 4.11 -0.78 -1.46
N MET A 284 4.22 0.47 -1.84
CA MET A 284 4.73 0.95 -3.13
C MET A 284 6.26 0.78 -3.23
N SER A 285 6.74 -0.44 -3.03
CA SER A 285 8.16 -0.75 -2.82
C SER A 285 9.03 -0.63 -4.09
N ASP A 286 8.42 -0.73 -5.26
CA ASP A 286 9.10 -0.62 -6.54
C ASP A 286 9.69 0.78 -6.80
N PHE A 287 9.19 1.80 -6.09
CA PHE A 287 9.72 3.17 -6.17
C PHE A 287 11.11 3.34 -5.57
N PHE A 288 11.53 2.44 -4.67
CA PHE A 288 12.70 2.68 -3.84
C PHE A 288 13.92 1.88 -4.28
N ASN A 289 15.07 2.54 -4.19
CA ASN A 289 16.36 1.86 -4.12
C ASN A 289 16.58 1.40 -2.67
N THR A 290 17.13 0.20 -2.49
CA THR A 290 17.22 -0.38 -1.15
C THR A 290 18.61 -0.93 -0.86
N VAL A 291 19.06 -0.78 0.39
CA VAL A 291 20.16 -1.53 0.99
C VAL A 291 19.57 -2.66 1.83
N SER A 292 20.00 -3.89 1.59
CA SER A 292 19.61 -5.07 2.35
C SER A 292 20.79 -5.54 3.19
N ILE A 293 20.62 -5.66 4.51
CA ILE A 293 21.58 -6.26 5.43
C ILE A 293 21.12 -7.71 5.67
N ALA A 294 21.87 -8.66 5.13
CA ALA A 294 21.57 -10.08 5.27
C ALA A 294 22.02 -10.64 6.63
N THR A 295 23.11 -10.09 7.18
CA THR A 295 23.57 -10.42 8.53
C THR A 295 24.35 -9.21 9.10
N PRO A 296 24.23 -8.95 10.42
CA PRO A 296 23.33 -9.57 11.38
C PRO A 296 21.88 -9.13 11.18
N PHE A 297 20.91 -9.87 11.76
CA PHE A 297 19.52 -9.45 11.76
C PHE A 297 19.26 -8.32 12.76
N PRO A 298 18.26 -7.47 12.50
CA PRO A 298 17.88 -6.41 13.45
C PRO A 298 17.59 -6.97 14.86
N ASN A 299 18.05 -6.26 15.88
CA ASN A 299 17.89 -6.58 17.31
C ASN A 299 18.48 -7.94 17.74
N SER A 300 19.39 -8.50 16.93
CA SER A 300 20.02 -9.78 17.28
C SER A 300 21.13 -9.60 18.30
N VAL A 301 21.36 -10.67 19.08
CA VAL A 301 22.53 -10.81 19.94
C VAL A 301 23.67 -11.40 19.10
N VAL A 302 24.82 -10.73 19.11
CA VAL A 302 26.00 -11.11 18.32
C VAL A 302 27.25 -11.10 19.19
N ALA A 303 28.30 -11.76 18.75
CA ALA A 303 29.63 -11.66 19.38
C ALA A 303 30.62 -10.94 18.46
N SER A 304 31.59 -10.25 19.04
CA SER A 304 32.68 -9.61 18.29
C SER A 304 33.75 -10.66 17.87
N PRO A 305 34.28 -10.62 16.63
CA PRO A 305 33.95 -9.67 15.58
C PRO A 305 32.61 -9.96 14.90
N VAL A 306 31.82 -8.90 14.65
CA VAL A 306 30.49 -8.99 14.02
C VAL A 306 30.64 -9.06 12.52
N ARG A 307 30.11 -10.12 11.91
CA ARG A 307 30.07 -10.25 10.44
C ARG A 307 28.90 -9.45 9.88
N ILE A 308 29.18 -8.55 8.94
CA ILE A 308 28.19 -7.73 8.26
C ILE A 308 28.19 -8.08 6.78
N GLN A 309 27.05 -8.62 6.29
CA GLN A 309 26.82 -8.86 4.87
C GLN A 309 25.65 -8.01 4.42
N ALA A 310 25.87 -7.21 3.37
CA ALA A 310 24.84 -6.40 2.78
C ALA A 310 24.99 -6.31 1.27
N THR A 311 23.85 -6.09 0.62
CA THR A 311 23.76 -5.82 -0.82
C THR A 311 22.86 -4.62 -1.05
N THR A 312 22.97 -4.01 -2.21
CA THR A 312 22.10 -2.90 -2.59
C THR A 312 21.46 -3.16 -3.95
N SER A 313 20.21 -2.76 -4.10
CA SER A 313 19.47 -2.75 -5.35
C SER A 313 19.27 -1.30 -5.78
N ASN A 314 20.03 -0.85 -6.79
CA ASN A 314 19.99 0.52 -7.28
C ASN A 314 19.70 0.54 -8.79
N SER A 315 19.02 1.60 -9.24
CA SER A 315 18.77 1.86 -10.67
C SER A 315 20.03 2.32 -11.41
N SER A 316 21.01 2.90 -10.69
CA SER A 316 22.29 3.33 -11.21
C SER A 316 23.44 2.47 -10.65
N PRO A 317 24.56 2.30 -11.37
CA PRO A 317 25.71 1.54 -10.88
C PRO A 317 26.22 2.05 -9.52
N VAL A 318 26.39 1.15 -8.56
CA VAL A 318 26.89 1.48 -7.23
C VAL A 318 28.40 1.67 -7.30
N THR A 319 28.87 2.82 -6.80
CA THR A 319 30.29 3.18 -6.79
C THR A 319 30.99 2.75 -5.50
N VAL A 320 30.29 2.89 -4.35
CA VAL A 320 30.85 2.58 -3.04
C VAL A 320 29.78 2.15 -2.05
N MET A 321 30.13 1.21 -1.16
CA MET A 321 29.38 0.90 0.05
C MET A 321 30.21 1.17 1.29
N ARG A 322 29.59 1.70 2.34
CA ARG A 322 30.21 2.00 3.63
C ARG A 322 29.42 1.41 4.78
N ILE A 323 30.14 0.97 5.81
CA ILE A 323 29.57 0.53 7.07
C ILE A 323 29.96 1.52 8.17
N TYR A 324 28.95 2.01 8.87
CA TYR A 324 29.10 2.85 10.06
C TYR A 324 28.64 2.06 11.28
N VAL A 325 29.37 2.20 12.37
CA VAL A 325 28.98 1.69 13.68
C VAL A 325 28.91 2.88 14.63
N ASP A 326 27.75 3.08 15.25
CA ASP A 326 27.46 4.22 16.14
C ASP A 326 27.83 5.58 15.50
N GLY A 327 27.50 5.72 14.21
CA GLY A 327 27.79 6.90 13.42
C GLY A 327 29.22 7.01 12.89
N ALA A 328 30.16 6.19 13.36
CA ALA A 328 31.55 6.21 12.91
C ALA A 328 31.79 5.28 11.73
N LEU A 329 32.46 5.77 10.66
CA LEU A 329 32.84 4.95 9.51
C LEU A 329 33.84 3.86 9.95
N LYS A 330 33.53 2.61 9.71
CA LYS A 330 34.35 1.44 10.05
C LYS A 330 34.86 0.64 8.87
N TYR A 331 34.15 0.67 7.73
CA TYR A 331 34.53 -0.10 6.55
C TYR A 331 34.02 0.56 5.28
N GLN A 332 34.77 0.37 4.19
CA GLN A 332 34.38 0.85 2.86
C GLN A 332 34.84 -0.17 1.79
N THR A 333 34.00 -0.36 0.77
CA THR A 333 34.32 -1.16 -0.41
C THR A 333 33.71 -0.54 -1.66
N SER A 334 34.22 -0.88 -2.85
CA SER A 334 33.60 -0.54 -4.14
C SER A 334 32.53 -1.54 -4.51
N GLY A 335 31.58 -1.10 -5.36
CA GLY A 335 30.48 -1.95 -5.88
C GLY A 335 29.30 -2.10 -4.90
N GLY A 336 28.35 -2.97 -5.29
CA GLY A 336 27.02 -3.09 -4.68
C GLY A 336 26.87 -4.18 -3.62
N SER A 337 27.98 -4.71 -3.08
CA SER A 337 27.95 -5.71 -2.00
C SER A 337 29.07 -5.52 -1.00
N VAL A 338 28.83 -5.87 0.26
CA VAL A 338 29.81 -5.86 1.33
C VAL A 338 29.74 -7.14 2.16
N ASN A 339 30.90 -7.64 2.57
CA ASN A 339 31.06 -8.76 3.49
C ASN A 339 32.30 -8.46 4.36
N ALA A 340 32.10 -8.02 5.58
CA ALA A 340 33.14 -7.57 6.48
C ALA A 340 32.93 -8.09 7.91
N ASN A 341 34.04 -8.36 8.62
CA ASN A 341 34.04 -8.67 10.05
C ASN A 341 34.57 -7.44 10.80
N LEU A 342 33.76 -6.87 11.69
CA LEU A 342 34.09 -5.66 12.43
C LEU A 342 34.16 -5.94 13.94
N SER A 343 35.27 -5.56 14.57
CA SER A 343 35.40 -5.61 16.03
C SER A 343 34.53 -4.51 16.67
N MET A 344 33.70 -4.90 17.63
CA MET A 344 32.81 -4.03 18.40
C MET A 344 32.96 -4.33 19.89
N SER A 345 32.76 -3.34 20.74
CA SER A 345 32.70 -3.54 22.20
C SER A 345 31.43 -4.32 22.60
N VAL A 346 31.40 -4.82 23.81
CA VAL A 346 30.16 -5.36 24.42
C VAL A 346 29.19 -4.20 24.66
N GLY A 347 27.91 -4.40 24.33
CA GLY A 347 26.84 -3.41 24.45
C GLY A 347 25.94 -3.32 23.24
N ASN A 348 25.03 -2.34 23.25
CA ASN A 348 24.15 -2.03 22.13
C ASN A 348 24.88 -1.16 21.11
N HIS A 349 24.78 -1.51 19.85
CA HIS A 349 25.37 -0.81 18.74
C HIS A 349 24.37 -0.63 17.61
N SER A 350 24.46 0.52 16.91
CA SER A 350 23.74 0.76 15.66
C SER A 350 24.67 0.57 14.48
N ILE A 351 24.31 -0.31 13.56
CA ILE A 351 25.03 -0.60 12.32
C ILE A 351 24.27 0.01 11.17
N ALA A 352 24.88 0.97 10.46
CA ALA A 352 24.31 1.55 9.26
C ALA A 352 25.17 1.20 8.04
N VAL A 353 24.52 0.65 7.00
CA VAL A 353 25.13 0.42 5.70
C VAL A 353 24.60 1.45 4.73
N GLN A 354 25.49 2.15 4.05
CA GLN A 354 25.16 3.13 3.01
C GLN A 354 25.80 2.74 1.69
N SER A 355 25.09 2.99 0.58
CA SER A 355 25.60 2.86 -0.78
C SER A 355 25.50 4.20 -1.51
N TRP A 356 26.46 4.48 -2.37
CA TRP A 356 26.49 5.61 -3.30
C TRP A 356 26.48 5.08 -4.71
N ASP A 357 25.65 5.66 -5.56
CA ASP A 357 25.62 5.31 -6.98
C ASP A 357 26.26 6.39 -7.88
N SER A 358 26.41 6.08 -9.15
CA SER A 358 27.05 6.98 -10.13
C SER A 358 26.20 8.20 -10.47
N ALA A 359 24.92 8.23 -10.11
CA ALA A 359 24.03 9.38 -10.27
C ALA A 359 24.04 10.32 -9.04
N GLY A 360 24.84 9.99 -8.00
CA GLY A 360 24.92 10.75 -6.74
C GLY A 360 23.87 10.34 -5.72
N GLY A 361 23.08 9.30 -5.99
CA GLY A 361 22.11 8.75 -5.04
C GLY A 361 22.81 8.10 -3.84
N ILE A 362 22.23 8.30 -2.64
CA ILE A 362 22.71 7.73 -1.38
C ILE A 362 21.55 6.93 -0.76
N HIS A 363 21.78 5.63 -0.53
CA HIS A 363 20.78 4.74 0.03
C HIS A 363 21.31 4.12 1.30
N LYS A 364 20.46 4.02 2.34
CA LYS A 364 20.90 3.66 3.69
C LYS A 364 19.93 2.66 4.33
N ARG A 365 20.50 1.72 5.07
CA ARG A 365 19.78 0.89 6.04
C ARG A 365 20.54 0.86 7.34
N ALA A 366 19.80 1.00 8.46
CA ALA A 366 20.34 0.84 9.80
C ALA A 366 19.64 -0.29 10.54
N ILE A 367 20.38 -0.96 11.40
CA ILE A 367 19.88 -1.99 12.33
C ILE A 367 20.58 -1.80 13.66
N ASP A 368 19.92 -2.19 14.75
CA ASP A 368 20.51 -2.27 16.08
C ASP A 368 20.86 -3.71 16.41
N VAL A 369 21.96 -3.91 17.14
CA VAL A 369 22.44 -5.21 17.61
C VAL A 369 22.91 -5.10 19.05
N ASN A 370 22.87 -6.21 19.79
CA ASN A 370 23.49 -6.29 21.12
C ASN A 370 24.71 -7.20 21.05
N VAL A 371 25.90 -6.63 21.25
CA VAL A 371 27.17 -7.38 21.26
C VAL A 371 27.45 -7.92 22.65
N GLN A 372 27.64 -9.23 22.77
CA GLN A 372 27.97 -9.92 24.02
C GLN A 372 29.35 -10.59 23.94
N SER A 373 29.88 -10.94 25.11
CA SER A 373 31.19 -11.63 25.22
C SER A 373 31.17 -13.03 24.59
N GLN A 374 30.01 -13.65 24.55
CA GLN A 374 29.73 -14.90 23.85
C GLN A 374 28.31 -14.85 23.29
N ALA A 375 28.12 -15.27 22.06
CA ALA A 375 26.82 -15.29 21.43
C ALA A 375 26.72 -16.37 20.36
N VAL A 376 25.49 -16.83 20.12
CA VAL A 376 25.12 -17.65 18.95
C VAL A 376 24.46 -16.75 17.92
N VAL A 377 25.05 -16.71 16.73
CA VAL A 377 24.49 -16.01 15.59
C VAL A 377 23.87 -17.02 14.65
N VAL A 378 22.58 -16.93 14.45
CA VAL A 378 21.88 -17.70 13.41
C VAL A 378 22.11 -17.02 12.07
N THR A 379 22.61 -17.75 11.10
CA THR A 379 22.90 -17.25 9.74
C THR A 379 21.80 -17.60 8.75
N ASN A 380 21.01 -18.62 9.05
CA ASN A 380 19.85 -19.09 8.27
C ASN A 380 19.01 -20.03 9.11
N PRO A 381 17.64 -19.98 9.07
CA PRO A 381 16.87 -18.94 8.40
C PRO A 381 16.82 -17.65 9.23
N ALA A 382 16.33 -16.56 8.61
CA ALA A 382 16.06 -15.32 9.32
C ALA A 382 14.96 -15.53 10.39
N PRO A 383 15.04 -14.90 11.57
CA PRO A 383 13.95 -14.88 12.54
C PRO A 383 12.63 -14.42 11.91
N GLN A 384 11.53 -15.08 12.30
CA GLN A 384 10.17 -14.79 11.80
C GLN A 384 9.96 -14.99 10.30
N SER A 385 10.88 -15.67 9.60
CA SER A 385 10.76 -15.95 8.16
C SER A 385 9.80 -17.10 7.87
N LEU A 386 9.24 -17.06 6.66
CA LEU A 386 8.57 -18.19 6.05
C LEU A 386 9.64 -19.15 5.50
N VAL A 387 9.55 -20.43 5.83
CA VAL A 387 10.47 -21.47 5.38
C VAL A 387 9.70 -22.65 4.78
N SER A 388 10.35 -23.38 3.88
CA SER A 388 9.83 -24.67 3.40
C SER A 388 9.68 -25.66 4.56
N THR A 389 8.88 -26.69 4.35
CA THR A 389 8.76 -27.80 5.34
C THR A 389 10.08 -28.55 5.54
N SER A 390 11.05 -28.37 4.63
CA SER A 390 12.44 -28.82 4.81
C SER A 390 13.38 -27.67 4.43
N PHE A 391 14.26 -27.27 5.33
CA PHE A 391 15.17 -26.13 5.14
C PHE A 391 16.48 -26.33 5.91
N GLN A 392 17.48 -25.52 5.58
CA GLN A 392 18.76 -25.50 6.29
C GLN A 392 18.72 -24.57 7.50
N VAL A 393 19.29 -25.03 8.61
CA VAL A 393 19.59 -24.17 9.77
C VAL A 393 21.10 -24.03 9.87
N GLY A 394 21.58 -22.79 9.74
CA GLY A 394 22.97 -22.41 9.90
C GLY A 394 23.14 -21.49 11.10
N ALA A 395 24.13 -21.77 11.93
CA ALA A 395 24.49 -20.89 13.05
C ALA A 395 25.99 -20.97 13.35
N THR A 396 26.52 -19.90 13.90
CA THR A 396 27.90 -19.83 14.39
C THR A 396 27.90 -19.33 15.84
N ALA A 397 28.80 -19.85 16.66
CA ALA A 397 29.05 -19.36 17.99
C ALA A 397 30.37 -18.56 17.99
N GLY A 398 30.33 -17.37 18.55
CA GLY A 398 31.49 -16.48 18.73
C GLY A 398 31.65 -16.04 20.17
N GLY A 399 32.85 -15.63 20.54
CA GLY A 399 33.15 -15.15 21.88
C GLY A 399 34.63 -15.28 22.22
N GLN A 400 35.01 -14.88 23.44
CA GLN A 400 36.40 -14.92 23.92
C GLN A 400 36.88 -16.36 24.10
N THR A 401 35.97 -17.29 24.51
CA THR A 401 36.25 -18.72 24.63
C THR A 401 35.54 -19.45 23.48
N PRO A 402 36.26 -20.23 22.65
CA PRO A 402 35.66 -20.96 21.57
C PRO A 402 34.61 -21.97 22.05
N ALA A 403 33.46 -21.99 21.36
CA ALA A 403 32.46 -23.03 21.61
C ALA A 403 33.00 -24.40 21.20
N THR A 404 32.77 -25.39 22.00
CA THR A 404 33.16 -26.79 21.77
C THR A 404 32.02 -27.65 21.26
N LYS A 405 30.77 -27.19 21.49
CA LYS A 405 29.54 -27.88 21.14
C LYS A 405 28.43 -26.90 20.79
N MET A 406 27.66 -27.23 19.77
CA MET A 406 26.40 -26.52 19.46
C MET A 406 25.24 -27.52 19.38
N GLN A 407 24.05 -27.09 19.81
CA GLN A 407 22.86 -27.93 19.81
C GLN A 407 21.65 -27.16 19.27
N LEU A 408 20.89 -27.78 18.38
CA LEU A 408 19.64 -27.26 17.85
C LEU A 408 18.46 -27.91 18.55
N TYR A 409 17.55 -27.08 19.01
CA TYR A 409 16.24 -27.49 19.53
C TYR A 409 15.14 -26.97 18.59
N VAL A 410 14.09 -27.76 18.43
CA VAL A 410 12.86 -27.39 17.75
C VAL A 410 11.70 -27.68 18.70
N ASP A 411 10.90 -26.64 18.96
CA ASP A 411 9.77 -26.69 19.90
C ASP A 411 10.17 -27.34 21.25
N GLY A 412 11.35 -26.93 21.77
CA GLY A 412 11.94 -27.42 23.01
C GLY A 412 12.60 -28.81 22.90
N ASN A 413 12.49 -29.51 21.77
CA ASN A 413 13.08 -30.84 21.61
C ASN A 413 14.42 -30.78 20.91
N SER A 414 15.44 -31.45 21.43
CA SER A 414 16.74 -31.56 20.78
C SER A 414 16.63 -32.32 19.45
N LYS A 415 17.17 -31.73 18.40
CA LYS A 415 17.12 -32.26 17.03
C LYS A 415 18.48 -32.57 16.43
N TYR A 416 19.49 -31.78 16.75
CA TYR A 416 20.80 -31.94 16.14
C TYR A 416 21.90 -31.39 17.05
N GLN A 417 23.08 -32.01 17.04
CA GLN A 417 24.26 -31.55 17.73
C GLN A 417 25.46 -31.52 16.79
N ALA A 418 26.25 -30.47 16.89
CA ALA A 418 27.53 -30.33 16.21
C ALA A 418 28.66 -30.10 17.21
N SER A 419 29.86 -30.59 16.90
CA SER A 419 31.08 -30.25 17.63
C SER A 419 31.68 -28.94 17.08
N GLY A 420 32.30 -28.14 17.97
CA GLY A 420 32.89 -26.86 17.61
C GLY A 420 31.89 -25.71 17.62
N ASN A 421 32.21 -24.66 16.87
CA ASN A 421 31.52 -23.38 16.90
C ASN A 421 30.62 -23.10 15.68
N THR A 422 30.35 -24.12 14.87
CA THR A 422 29.51 -24.00 13.66
C THR A 422 28.50 -25.13 13.62
N LEU A 423 27.25 -24.78 13.36
CA LEU A 423 26.16 -25.70 13.14
C LEU A 423 25.58 -25.45 11.75
N ASN A 424 25.44 -26.51 10.95
CA ASN A 424 24.74 -26.47 9.67
C ASN A 424 24.03 -27.83 9.48
N THR A 425 22.70 -27.78 9.41
CA THR A 425 21.90 -29.00 9.31
C THR A 425 20.57 -28.74 8.61
N SER A 426 20.00 -29.80 8.00
CA SER A 426 18.65 -29.75 7.46
C SER A 426 17.64 -30.09 8.53
N VAL A 427 16.53 -29.37 8.56
CA VAL A 427 15.40 -29.61 9.46
C VAL A 427 14.14 -29.79 8.64
N SER A 428 13.32 -30.77 9.05
CA SER A 428 11.98 -30.96 8.49
C SER A 428 10.92 -30.71 9.56
N LEU A 429 9.96 -29.83 9.25
CA LEU A 429 8.89 -29.38 10.15
C LEU A 429 7.52 -29.62 9.49
N SER A 430 6.49 -29.78 10.31
CA SER A 430 5.11 -29.67 9.87
C SER A 430 4.81 -28.22 9.43
N SER A 431 3.74 -28.02 8.68
CA SER A 431 3.27 -26.64 8.43
C SER A 431 2.76 -25.99 9.73
N GLY A 432 3.13 -24.73 9.95
CA GLY A 432 2.76 -23.97 11.13
C GLY A 432 3.93 -23.17 11.72
N ASN A 433 3.69 -22.55 12.87
CA ASN A 433 4.71 -21.79 13.60
C ASN A 433 5.54 -22.74 14.45
N HIS A 434 6.85 -22.56 14.40
CA HIS A 434 7.81 -23.33 15.18
C HIS A 434 8.81 -22.40 15.87
N THR A 435 9.26 -22.84 17.05
CA THR A 435 10.33 -22.17 17.79
C THR A 435 11.60 -22.98 17.67
N LEU A 436 12.66 -22.35 17.17
CA LEU A 436 13.99 -22.92 17.10
C LEU A 436 14.88 -22.24 18.15
N ALA A 437 15.73 -23.03 18.81
CA ALA A 437 16.79 -22.50 19.67
C ALA A 437 18.11 -23.18 19.32
N VAL A 438 19.15 -22.38 19.14
CA VAL A 438 20.52 -22.88 19.02
C VAL A 438 21.29 -22.48 20.26
N GLU A 439 21.82 -23.50 20.95
CA GLU A 439 22.65 -23.35 22.13
C GLU A 439 24.10 -23.72 21.80
N ALA A 440 25.04 -22.94 22.30
CA ALA A 440 26.47 -23.24 22.22
C ALA A 440 27.07 -23.32 23.62
N ALA A 441 27.94 -24.30 23.84
CA ALA A 441 28.69 -24.48 25.07
C ALA A 441 30.20 -24.36 24.80
N ASP A 442 30.94 -23.62 25.66
CA ASP A 442 32.38 -23.55 25.62
C ASP A 442 33.03 -24.67 26.48
N SER A 443 34.35 -24.72 26.49
CA SER A 443 35.11 -25.70 27.29
C SER A 443 34.98 -25.51 28.81
N SER A 444 34.49 -24.36 29.27
CA SER A 444 34.25 -24.04 30.67
C SER A 444 32.81 -24.32 31.09
N GLY A 445 31.95 -24.75 30.16
CA GLY A 445 30.55 -25.03 30.40
C GLY A 445 29.64 -23.78 30.34
N ASN A 446 30.14 -22.63 29.93
CA ASN A 446 29.30 -21.45 29.70
C ASN A 446 28.41 -21.69 28.49
N LEU A 447 27.14 -21.24 28.59
CA LEU A 447 26.13 -21.41 27.56
C LEU A 447 25.77 -20.08 26.95
N ALA A 448 25.61 -20.06 25.63
CA ALA A 448 24.97 -18.99 24.88
C ALA A 448 23.83 -19.56 24.03
N THR A 449 22.66 -18.94 24.06
CA THR A 449 21.47 -19.42 23.38
C THR A 449 20.89 -18.32 22.49
N ASN A 450 20.52 -18.68 21.26
CA ASN A 450 19.71 -17.83 20.39
C ASN A 450 18.42 -18.57 20.06
N GLN A 451 17.29 -17.97 20.45
CA GLN A 451 15.95 -18.51 20.21
C GLN A 451 15.18 -17.61 19.26
N PHE A 452 14.53 -18.19 18.28
CA PHE A 452 13.76 -17.47 17.26
C PHE A 452 12.60 -18.33 16.74
N SER A 453 11.62 -17.69 16.11
CA SER A 453 10.49 -18.38 15.48
C SER A 453 10.63 -18.40 13.96
N VAL A 454 10.03 -19.41 13.32
CA VAL A 454 9.82 -19.50 11.88
C VAL A 454 8.41 -20.00 11.61
N THR A 455 7.87 -19.68 10.43
CA THR A 455 6.63 -20.27 9.93
C THR A 455 6.97 -21.24 8.81
N SER A 456 6.73 -22.54 9.03
CA SER A 456 6.92 -23.55 7.99
C SER A 456 5.68 -23.69 7.13
N ALA A 457 5.83 -23.67 5.80
CA ALA A 457 4.74 -23.88 4.87
C ALA A 457 5.19 -24.64 3.62
N THR A 458 4.25 -25.38 3.03
CA THR A 458 4.40 -25.85 1.64
C THR A 458 4.13 -24.67 0.71
N PRO A 459 4.94 -24.50 -0.34
CA PRO A 459 4.68 -23.46 -1.33
C PRO A 459 3.27 -23.58 -1.90
N ASN A 460 2.54 -22.50 -1.95
CA ASN A 460 1.20 -22.43 -2.52
C ASN A 460 0.84 -21.02 -2.96
N VAL A 461 -0.24 -20.90 -3.72
CA VAL A 461 -0.92 -19.65 -4.04
C VAL A 461 -2.21 -19.60 -3.26
N LYS A 462 -2.50 -18.47 -2.62
CA LYS A 462 -3.77 -18.23 -1.94
C LYS A 462 -4.55 -17.13 -2.66
N ILE A 463 -5.69 -17.52 -3.25
CA ILE A 463 -6.66 -16.58 -3.81
C ILE A 463 -7.48 -16.02 -2.65
N LEU A 464 -7.45 -14.69 -2.48
CA LEU A 464 -8.18 -13.94 -1.48
C LEU A 464 -9.51 -13.42 -2.03
N SER A 465 -9.52 -13.08 -3.34
CA SER A 465 -10.71 -12.67 -4.10
C SER A 465 -10.53 -13.07 -5.56
N PRO A 466 -11.62 -13.50 -6.23
CA PRO A 466 -12.93 -13.77 -5.68
C PRO A 466 -12.92 -15.03 -4.79
N ALA A 467 -13.92 -15.17 -3.94
CA ALA A 467 -14.15 -16.43 -3.21
C ALA A 467 -14.54 -17.55 -4.18
N ALA A 468 -14.25 -18.80 -3.81
CA ALA A 468 -14.70 -19.95 -4.59
C ALA A 468 -16.24 -19.95 -4.71
N SER A 469 -16.73 -20.22 -5.89
CA SER A 469 -18.16 -20.20 -6.27
C SER A 469 -18.82 -18.82 -6.17
N ALA A 470 -18.05 -17.74 -6.07
CA ALA A 470 -18.59 -16.38 -6.06
C ALA A 470 -19.34 -16.07 -7.35
N THR A 471 -20.41 -15.29 -7.21
CA THR A 471 -21.17 -14.72 -8.32
C THR A 471 -21.02 -13.21 -8.31
N PHE A 472 -20.62 -12.63 -9.45
CA PHE A 472 -20.33 -11.20 -9.57
C PHE A 472 -20.54 -10.71 -11.00
N TYR A 473 -20.48 -9.40 -11.19
CA TYR A 473 -20.43 -8.75 -12.50
C TYR A 473 -18.98 -8.58 -12.96
N SER A 474 -18.74 -8.56 -14.29
CA SER A 474 -17.46 -8.13 -14.85
C SER A 474 -17.27 -6.61 -14.58
N PRO A 475 -16.03 -6.16 -14.26
CA PRO A 475 -14.77 -6.91 -14.19
C PRO A 475 -14.63 -7.75 -12.91
N MET A 476 -13.86 -8.84 -13.01
CA MET A 476 -13.50 -9.69 -11.88
C MET A 476 -12.34 -9.05 -11.09
N TYR A 477 -12.54 -8.73 -9.83
CA TYR A 477 -11.44 -8.33 -8.95
C TYR A 477 -10.70 -9.57 -8.45
N VAL A 478 -9.40 -9.65 -8.79
CA VAL A 478 -8.51 -10.72 -8.35
C VAL A 478 -7.54 -10.18 -7.31
N SER A 479 -7.54 -10.79 -6.15
CA SER A 479 -6.52 -10.61 -5.12
C SER A 479 -5.96 -11.97 -4.74
N ALA A 480 -4.64 -12.14 -4.86
CA ALA A 480 -3.99 -13.40 -4.50
C ALA A 480 -2.54 -13.14 -4.05
N LEU A 481 -2.03 -14.07 -3.25
CA LEU A 481 -0.67 -14.05 -2.72
C LEU A 481 0.01 -15.38 -3.01
N ALA A 482 1.28 -15.31 -3.38
CA ALA A 482 2.18 -16.44 -3.41
C ALA A 482 2.80 -16.62 -2.02
N LEU A 483 2.64 -17.79 -1.45
CA LEU A 483 3.23 -18.21 -0.18
C LEU A 483 4.35 -19.21 -0.50
N ASP A 484 5.46 -18.70 -1.04
CA ASP A 484 6.63 -19.50 -1.39
C ASP A 484 7.86 -18.97 -0.65
N PRO A 485 8.56 -19.83 0.12
CA PRO A 485 9.83 -19.50 0.74
C PRO A 485 10.95 -19.22 -0.26
N THR A 486 10.81 -19.74 -1.50
CA THR A 486 11.73 -19.45 -2.60
C THR A 486 11.31 -18.13 -3.27
N PRO A 487 12.26 -17.23 -3.60
CA PRO A 487 11.91 -15.94 -4.19
C PRO A 487 10.99 -16.07 -5.41
N VAL A 488 9.80 -15.52 -5.32
CA VAL A 488 8.79 -15.53 -6.39
C VAL A 488 9.22 -14.58 -7.49
N LYS A 489 9.15 -15.02 -8.75
CA LYS A 489 9.40 -14.19 -9.94
C LYS A 489 8.16 -13.41 -10.35
N GLY A 490 7.00 -14.07 -10.32
CA GLY A 490 5.75 -13.45 -10.73
C GLY A 490 4.54 -14.32 -10.52
N ILE A 491 3.39 -13.68 -10.65
CA ILE A 491 2.07 -14.31 -10.55
C ILE A 491 1.31 -14.09 -11.85
N GLN A 492 0.64 -15.13 -12.30
CA GLN A 492 -0.18 -15.16 -13.51
C GLN A 492 -1.61 -15.53 -13.17
N VAL A 493 -2.57 -14.89 -13.85
CA VAL A 493 -4.00 -15.20 -13.73
C VAL A 493 -4.51 -15.75 -15.05
N TYR A 494 -5.09 -16.92 -14.98
CA TYR A 494 -5.71 -17.61 -16.12
C TYR A 494 -7.22 -17.74 -15.88
N MET A 495 -7.99 -17.64 -16.95
CA MET A 495 -9.40 -18.01 -16.97
C MET A 495 -9.60 -19.06 -18.06
N ASP A 496 -10.17 -20.21 -17.67
CA ASP A 496 -10.40 -21.36 -18.55
C ASP A 496 -9.15 -21.77 -19.34
N GLY A 497 -7.98 -21.64 -18.70
CA GLY A 497 -6.66 -21.93 -19.28
C GLY A 497 -6.04 -20.80 -20.12
N THR A 498 -6.75 -19.71 -20.38
CA THR A 498 -6.21 -18.54 -21.09
C THR A 498 -5.58 -17.55 -20.11
N LEU A 499 -4.34 -17.13 -20.38
CA LEU A 499 -3.66 -16.10 -19.60
C LEU A 499 -4.36 -14.75 -19.78
N LEU A 500 -4.81 -14.15 -18.69
CA LEU A 500 -5.46 -12.85 -18.67
C LEU A 500 -4.57 -11.75 -18.13
N TYR A 501 -3.71 -12.05 -17.16
CA TYR A 501 -2.88 -11.05 -16.50
C TYR A 501 -1.62 -11.69 -15.90
N GLU A 502 -0.54 -10.92 -15.87
CA GLU A 502 0.74 -11.30 -15.27
C GLU A 502 1.38 -10.09 -14.58
N VAL A 503 2.02 -10.35 -13.43
CA VAL A 503 2.75 -9.33 -12.66
C VAL A 503 3.97 -9.96 -11.99
N THR A 504 5.06 -9.22 -11.88
CA THR A 504 6.22 -9.60 -11.09
C THR A 504 5.96 -9.38 -9.59
N GLY A 505 6.50 -10.28 -8.74
CA GLY A 505 6.37 -10.17 -7.29
C GLY A 505 5.48 -11.24 -6.66
N THR A 506 5.18 -11.08 -5.37
CA THR A 506 4.55 -12.09 -4.51
C THR A 506 3.03 -11.93 -4.35
N GLY A 507 2.44 -10.91 -4.96
CA GLY A 507 1.01 -10.63 -4.84
C GLY A 507 0.42 -10.02 -6.09
N ILE A 508 -0.88 -10.21 -6.28
CA ILE A 508 -1.67 -9.58 -7.33
C ILE A 508 -2.92 -8.98 -6.73
N GLN A 509 -3.27 -7.79 -7.20
CA GLN A 509 -4.53 -7.12 -6.96
C GLN A 509 -4.90 -6.36 -8.24
N ASN A 510 -5.87 -6.90 -8.98
CA ASN A 510 -6.28 -6.28 -10.23
C ASN A 510 -7.72 -6.63 -10.59
N SER A 511 -8.38 -5.74 -11.35
CA SER A 511 -9.67 -5.99 -11.94
C SER A 511 -9.52 -6.34 -13.41
N ILE A 512 -10.02 -7.51 -13.77
CA ILE A 512 -9.84 -8.11 -15.09
C ILE A 512 -11.20 -8.23 -15.77
N PRO A 513 -11.42 -7.62 -16.94
CA PRO A 513 -12.65 -7.83 -17.72
C PRO A 513 -12.80 -9.30 -18.09
N VAL A 514 -14.01 -9.85 -17.88
CA VAL A 514 -14.28 -11.26 -18.10
C VAL A 514 -15.69 -11.44 -18.72
N SER A 515 -15.86 -12.52 -19.49
CA SER A 515 -17.14 -12.84 -20.12
C SER A 515 -18.18 -13.37 -19.13
N ILE A 516 -19.46 -13.26 -19.47
CA ILE A 516 -20.55 -13.86 -18.71
C ILE A 516 -20.48 -15.38 -18.83
N GLY A 517 -20.70 -16.08 -17.73
CA GLY A 517 -20.70 -17.54 -17.68
C GLY A 517 -20.08 -18.10 -16.41
N LYS A 518 -20.03 -19.43 -16.35
CA LYS A 518 -19.28 -20.15 -15.33
C LYS A 518 -17.85 -20.33 -15.83
N HIS A 519 -16.90 -19.97 -15.02
CA HIS A 519 -15.47 -19.98 -15.37
C HIS A 519 -14.63 -20.65 -14.29
N SER A 520 -13.47 -21.11 -14.71
CA SER A 520 -12.40 -21.61 -13.86
C SER A 520 -11.29 -20.55 -13.81
N VAL A 521 -11.05 -19.96 -12.65
CA VAL A 521 -9.97 -18.99 -12.43
C VAL A 521 -8.80 -19.71 -11.77
N THR A 522 -7.65 -19.69 -12.43
CA THR A 522 -6.39 -20.21 -11.88
C THR A 522 -5.42 -19.07 -11.65
N VAL A 523 -4.92 -18.96 -10.45
CA VAL A 523 -3.77 -18.11 -10.14
C VAL A 523 -2.57 -19.01 -9.96
N GLN A 524 -1.49 -18.73 -10.70
CA GLN A 524 -0.24 -19.48 -10.70
C GLN A 524 0.90 -18.53 -10.36
N GLU A 525 1.80 -18.95 -9.50
CA GLU A 525 3.10 -18.29 -9.29
C GLU A 525 4.22 -19.09 -9.94
N SER A 526 5.33 -18.42 -10.21
CA SER A 526 6.61 -19.03 -10.57
C SER A 526 7.72 -18.46 -9.70
N ASN A 527 8.63 -19.33 -9.23
CA ASN A 527 9.74 -18.92 -8.37
C ASN A 527 11.10 -18.90 -9.08
N SER A 528 12.14 -18.50 -8.37
CA SER A 528 13.50 -18.39 -8.91
C SER A 528 14.14 -19.74 -9.26
N SER A 529 13.63 -20.86 -8.72
CA SER A 529 14.07 -22.22 -9.09
C SER A 529 13.39 -22.74 -10.35
N GLY A 530 12.37 -22.04 -10.90
CA GLY A 530 11.55 -22.46 -12.01
C GLY A 530 10.36 -23.36 -11.63
N ALA A 531 10.14 -23.60 -10.33
CA ALA A 531 8.94 -24.29 -9.86
C ALA A 531 7.72 -23.36 -9.98
N THR A 532 6.55 -23.98 -10.15
CA THR A 532 5.26 -23.26 -10.21
C THR A 532 4.24 -23.89 -9.27
N TYR A 533 3.48 -23.05 -8.61
CA TYR A 533 2.38 -23.47 -7.74
C TYR A 533 1.12 -22.70 -8.11
N LYS A 534 -0.03 -23.33 -7.96
CA LYS A 534 -1.30 -22.74 -8.41
C LYS A 534 -2.47 -23.10 -7.52
N GLN A 535 -3.43 -22.18 -7.48
CA GLN A 535 -4.77 -22.43 -6.94
C GLN A 535 -5.79 -22.19 -8.05
N THR A 536 -6.80 -23.05 -8.12
CA THR A 536 -7.91 -22.91 -9.07
C THR A 536 -9.23 -22.87 -8.31
N ILE A 537 -10.11 -21.95 -8.68
CA ILE A 537 -11.46 -21.81 -8.14
C ILE A 537 -12.47 -21.69 -9.28
N ALA A 538 -13.69 -22.16 -9.04
CA ALA A 538 -14.82 -21.89 -9.93
C ALA A 538 -15.49 -20.57 -9.55
N VAL A 539 -15.96 -19.82 -10.54
CA VAL A 539 -16.71 -18.56 -10.35
C VAL A 539 -17.87 -18.50 -11.33
N ASN A 540 -18.82 -17.59 -11.08
CA ASN A 540 -19.96 -17.35 -11.97
C ASN A 540 -20.08 -15.86 -12.27
N VAL A 541 -19.87 -15.48 -13.52
CA VAL A 541 -20.01 -14.09 -13.99
C VAL A 541 -21.41 -13.92 -14.55
N ILE A 542 -22.18 -12.99 -14.00
CA ILE A 542 -23.57 -12.77 -14.40
C ILE A 542 -23.74 -11.45 -15.15
N GLY A 543 -24.78 -11.41 -15.98
CA GLY A 543 -25.20 -10.18 -16.66
C GLY A 543 -25.93 -9.23 -15.71
N VAL A 544 -25.80 -7.94 -15.94
CA VAL A 544 -26.46 -6.92 -15.13
C VAL A 544 -27.95 -6.89 -15.46
N PRO A 545 -28.87 -7.08 -14.50
CA PRO A 545 -30.30 -6.96 -14.75
C PRO A 545 -30.72 -5.50 -14.87
N ILE A 546 -31.17 -5.08 -16.07
CA ILE A 546 -31.80 -3.79 -16.28
C ILE A 546 -33.28 -3.90 -15.96
N THR A 547 -33.81 -2.98 -15.17
CA THR A 547 -35.21 -2.92 -14.79
C THR A 547 -35.85 -1.65 -15.33
N ILE A 548 -36.99 -1.76 -16.03
CA ILE A 548 -37.86 -0.62 -16.35
C ILE A 548 -38.99 -0.63 -15.28
N SER A 549 -39.00 0.40 -14.44
CA SER A 549 -39.98 0.54 -13.37
C SER A 549 -41.24 1.30 -13.82
N SER A 550 -41.10 2.15 -14.82
CA SER A 550 -42.19 2.89 -15.46
C SER A 550 -41.89 3.13 -16.94
N PRO A 551 -42.86 3.03 -17.83
CA PRO A 551 -44.17 2.43 -17.61
C PRO A 551 -44.06 0.90 -17.44
N LYS A 552 -45.06 0.26 -16.89
CA LYS A 552 -45.10 -1.21 -16.82
C LYS A 552 -45.32 -1.82 -18.20
N ALA A 553 -44.87 -3.04 -18.40
CA ALA A 553 -45.06 -3.77 -19.64
C ALA A 553 -46.52 -3.82 -20.04
N ASN A 554 -46.81 -3.53 -21.32
CA ASN A 554 -48.13 -3.49 -21.92
C ASN A 554 -49.10 -2.45 -21.29
N ALA A 555 -48.58 -1.48 -20.56
CA ALA A 555 -49.41 -0.40 -20.02
C ALA A 555 -49.97 0.49 -21.15
N THR A 556 -51.17 1.00 -20.93
CA THR A 556 -51.73 2.09 -21.70
C THR A 556 -51.31 3.41 -21.02
N VAL A 557 -50.71 4.30 -21.76
CA VAL A 557 -50.17 5.57 -21.27
C VAL A 557 -50.69 6.76 -22.09
N SER A 558 -50.64 7.97 -21.53
CA SER A 558 -50.96 9.20 -22.26
C SER A 558 -49.87 9.50 -23.30
N THR A 559 -50.15 10.43 -24.22
CA THR A 559 -49.20 10.89 -25.25
C THR A 559 -47.88 11.40 -24.65
N THR A 560 -47.90 11.89 -23.41
CA THR A 560 -46.68 12.22 -22.63
C THR A 560 -46.59 11.25 -21.45
N PHE A 561 -45.50 10.50 -21.37
CA PHE A 561 -45.23 9.52 -20.30
C PHE A 561 -43.77 9.52 -19.89
N THR A 562 -43.47 9.10 -18.65
CA THR A 562 -42.12 9.03 -18.13
C THR A 562 -41.61 7.60 -18.16
N VAL A 563 -40.44 7.40 -18.76
CA VAL A 563 -39.68 6.16 -18.69
C VAL A 563 -38.67 6.27 -17.56
N THR A 564 -38.75 5.33 -16.62
CA THR A 564 -37.77 5.20 -15.51
C THR A 564 -37.20 3.81 -15.55
N ALA A 565 -35.88 3.72 -15.57
CA ALA A 565 -35.14 2.46 -15.56
C ALA A 565 -33.88 2.54 -14.71
N SER A 566 -33.41 1.38 -14.24
CA SER A 566 -32.20 1.31 -13.43
C SER A 566 -31.48 -0.03 -13.60
N ALA A 567 -30.18 0.02 -13.34
CA ALA A 567 -29.33 -1.12 -13.03
C ALA A 567 -29.11 -1.20 -11.50
N PRO A 568 -28.71 -2.36 -10.95
CA PRO A 568 -28.32 -2.47 -9.54
C PRO A 568 -27.16 -1.52 -9.22
N SER A 569 -27.15 -0.93 -8.03
CA SER A 569 -26.08 -0.03 -7.57
C SER A 569 -24.70 -0.71 -7.49
N SER A 570 -24.66 -2.03 -7.34
CA SER A 570 -23.44 -2.84 -7.37
C SER A 570 -22.98 -3.24 -8.78
N SER A 571 -23.70 -2.80 -9.83
CA SER A 571 -23.35 -3.14 -11.22
C SER A 571 -22.29 -2.20 -11.79
N PRO A 572 -21.52 -2.64 -12.81
CA PRO A 572 -20.54 -1.81 -13.50
C PRO A 572 -21.14 -0.82 -14.48
N VAL A 573 -22.48 -0.66 -14.54
CA VAL A 573 -23.14 0.27 -15.46
C VAL A 573 -22.79 1.70 -15.13
N GLN A 574 -22.30 2.42 -16.14
CA GLN A 574 -21.92 3.82 -16.02
C GLN A 574 -22.76 4.77 -16.88
N THR A 575 -23.46 4.23 -17.85
CA THR A 575 -24.31 5.03 -18.73
C THR A 575 -25.60 4.28 -18.98
N MET A 576 -26.72 4.99 -18.82
CA MET A 576 -28.04 4.48 -19.17
C MET A 576 -28.57 5.20 -20.41
N GLN A 577 -29.19 4.43 -21.30
CA GLN A 577 -29.80 4.93 -22.54
C GLN A 577 -31.24 4.44 -22.64
N ILE A 578 -32.11 5.29 -23.19
CA ILE A 578 -33.46 4.92 -23.58
C ILE A 578 -33.56 4.99 -25.10
N TYR A 579 -34.11 3.90 -25.66
CA TYR A 579 -34.48 3.80 -27.06
C TYR A 579 -36.00 3.67 -27.12
N ILE A 580 -36.63 4.37 -28.06
CA ILE A 580 -38.04 4.20 -28.40
C ILE A 580 -38.11 3.93 -29.90
N ASP A 581 -38.78 2.83 -30.27
CA ASP A 581 -38.88 2.37 -31.66
C ASP A 581 -37.52 2.27 -32.35
N ASP A 582 -36.58 1.64 -31.63
CA ASP A 582 -35.20 1.38 -32.04
C ASP A 582 -34.32 2.62 -32.24
N LYS A 583 -34.80 3.83 -31.92
CA LYS A 583 -34.00 5.07 -31.92
C LYS A 583 -33.60 5.44 -30.50
N MET A 584 -32.31 5.75 -30.29
CA MET A 584 -31.84 6.33 -29.05
C MET A 584 -32.44 7.72 -28.89
N VAL A 585 -33.16 7.94 -27.79
CA VAL A 585 -33.90 9.19 -27.55
C VAL A 585 -33.40 9.95 -26.32
N TYR A 586 -32.67 9.26 -25.41
CA TYR A 586 -32.12 9.89 -24.22
C TYR A 586 -30.97 9.09 -23.66
N GLN A 587 -29.97 9.78 -23.09
CA GLN A 587 -28.81 9.18 -22.42
C GLN A 587 -28.46 10.00 -21.20
N VAL A 588 -27.97 9.33 -20.13
CA VAL A 588 -27.48 9.96 -18.91
C VAL A 588 -26.34 9.13 -18.32
N PRO A 589 -25.32 9.74 -17.71
CA PRO A 589 -24.36 9.03 -16.87
C PRO A 589 -25.04 8.42 -15.65
N GLY A 590 -24.50 7.29 -15.16
CA GLY A 590 -24.98 6.62 -13.95
C GLY A 590 -25.80 5.36 -14.21
N GLN A 591 -26.36 4.83 -13.12
CA GLN A 591 -27.06 3.52 -13.07
C GLN A 591 -28.57 3.65 -13.11
N SER A 592 -29.08 4.87 -13.19
CA SER A 592 -30.53 5.13 -13.26
C SER A 592 -30.84 6.23 -14.28
N ILE A 593 -32.00 6.14 -14.86
CA ILE A 593 -32.48 7.07 -15.87
C ILE A 593 -33.97 7.30 -15.68
N SER A 594 -34.41 8.57 -15.75
CA SER A 594 -35.81 8.95 -15.71
C SER A 594 -36.02 10.16 -16.61
N HIS A 595 -36.86 10.01 -17.64
CA HIS A 595 -37.12 11.09 -18.59
C HIS A 595 -38.53 10.94 -19.19
N SER A 596 -39.17 12.10 -19.46
CA SER A 596 -40.51 12.16 -20.05
C SER A 596 -40.43 12.31 -21.56
N PHE A 597 -41.26 11.54 -22.26
CA PHE A 597 -41.32 11.50 -23.73
C PHE A 597 -42.74 11.75 -24.21
N THR A 598 -42.88 12.45 -25.36
CA THR A 598 -44.15 12.59 -26.06
C THR A 598 -44.12 11.74 -27.33
N ARG A 599 -45.15 10.91 -27.54
CA ARG A 599 -45.28 10.03 -28.70
C ARG A 599 -46.72 10.05 -29.22
N SER A 600 -46.88 9.72 -30.54
CA SER A 600 -48.16 9.56 -31.15
C SER A 600 -48.94 8.37 -30.60
N SER A 601 -50.26 8.35 -30.79
CA SER A 601 -51.07 7.18 -30.46
C SER A 601 -50.58 5.94 -31.22
N GLY A 602 -50.55 4.81 -30.55
CA GLY A 602 -50.09 3.53 -31.10
C GLY A 602 -49.23 2.73 -30.13
N GLN A 603 -48.79 1.56 -30.57
CA GLN A 603 -47.88 0.71 -29.83
C GLN A 603 -46.41 1.20 -30.03
N HIS A 604 -45.68 1.34 -28.93
CA HIS A 604 -44.29 1.72 -28.94
C HIS A 604 -43.43 0.70 -28.19
N LYS A 605 -42.22 0.45 -28.74
CA LYS A 605 -41.19 -0.40 -28.14
C LYS A 605 -40.25 0.48 -27.32
N ILE A 606 -40.08 0.21 -26.02
CA ILE A 606 -39.14 0.88 -25.15
C ILE A 606 -38.00 -0.09 -24.83
N VAL A 607 -36.76 0.35 -25.03
CA VAL A 607 -35.57 -0.38 -24.60
C VAL A 607 -34.74 0.53 -23.67
N ALA A 608 -34.53 0.08 -22.44
CA ALA A 608 -33.56 0.66 -21.55
C ALA A 608 -32.26 -0.17 -21.62
N LYS A 609 -31.13 0.52 -21.88
CA LYS A 609 -29.83 -0.12 -22.04
C LYS A 609 -28.84 0.50 -21.07
N GLY A 610 -28.11 -0.34 -20.34
CA GLY A 610 -27.00 0.06 -19.49
C GLY A 610 -25.67 -0.36 -20.11
N TRP A 611 -24.69 0.52 -20.10
CA TRP A 611 -23.36 0.30 -20.64
C TRP A 611 -22.30 0.36 -19.52
N ASP A 612 -21.35 -0.56 -19.55
CA ASP A 612 -20.12 -0.46 -18.77
C ASP A 612 -19.02 0.23 -19.59
N PRO A 613 -17.90 0.58 -18.95
CA PRO A 613 -16.78 1.25 -19.59
C PRO A 613 -15.99 0.40 -20.58
N TYR A 614 -16.20 -0.91 -20.56
CA TYR A 614 -15.51 -1.84 -21.47
C TYR A 614 -16.32 -2.10 -22.77
N GLY A 615 -17.47 -1.40 -22.95
CA GLY A 615 -18.35 -1.55 -24.10
C GLY A 615 -19.34 -2.73 -23.97
N ASN A 616 -19.40 -3.39 -22.82
CA ASN A 616 -20.46 -4.36 -22.57
C ASN A 616 -21.77 -3.63 -22.30
N ASN A 617 -22.87 -4.26 -22.72
CA ASN A 617 -24.18 -3.69 -22.47
C ASN A 617 -25.21 -4.75 -22.08
N TRP A 618 -26.17 -4.30 -21.30
CA TRP A 618 -27.33 -5.07 -20.88
C TRP A 618 -28.57 -4.26 -21.13
N PHE A 619 -29.68 -4.91 -21.45
CA PHE A 619 -30.90 -4.20 -21.80
C PHE A 619 -32.15 -4.91 -21.33
N LYS A 620 -33.21 -4.13 -21.19
CA LYS A 620 -34.59 -4.59 -20.99
C LYS A 620 -35.48 -3.96 -22.05
N THR A 621 -36.35 -4.75 -22.63
CA THR A 621 -37.35 -4.31 -23.59
C THR A 621 -38.77 -4.47 -23.01
N GLU A 622 -39.60 -3.44 -23.18
CA GLU A 622 -41.01 -3.46 -22.85
C GLU A 622 -41.80 -2.74 -23.95
N TYR A 623 -43.11 -3.05 -24.04
CA TYR A 623 -44.02 -2.42 -24.99
C TYR A 623 -45.10 -1.66 -24.23
N VAL A 624 -45.52 -0.51 -24.77
CA VAL A 624 -46.62 0.31 -24.24
C VAL A 624 -47.57 0.73 -25.36
N THR A 625 -48.84 0.99 -25.02
CA THR A 625 -49.82 1.60 -25.95
C THR A 625 -50.05 3.04 -25.54
N VAL A 626 -49.79 3.98 -26.44
CA VAL A 626 -50.06 5.41 -26.25
C VAL A 626 -51.45 5.71 -26.80
N ASN A 627 -52.32 6.31 -25.97
CA ASN A 627 -53.67 6.73 -26.36
C ASN A 627 -53.69 8.23 -26.70
#